data_9d6ad386449a4b76050d7a1bfe32184b
#
_entry.id   9d6ad386449a4b76050d7a1bfe32184b
#
_cell.length_a   1.000
_cell.length_b   1.000
_cell.length_c   1.000
_cell.angle_alpha   90.00
_cell.angle_beta   90.00
_cell.angle_gamma   90.00
#
_symmetry.space_group_name_H-M   'P 1'
#
loop_
_entity.id
_entity.type
_entity.pdbx_description
1 polymer ?
#
loop_
_entity_poly.entity_id
_entity_poly.type
_entity_poly.pdbx_seq_one_letter_code
_entity_poly.pdbx_strand_id
1 'polypeptide(L)'
;MRKLLIDGFVIFISIFASFSIENFRESTDEKEILNETVITLGDEVFSNIDYTKEHLTQVKNVKYLTDQIINRYNTITFQDIYDIHSNNPFLHSITTDGDIEYIKKYGESETLIMFTAWLAWEPENVFFQSMLYSGKLLEIKNKKLRREIESIYT
;
A
#
# COMPACT_ATOMS: atom_id res chain seq x y z
N MET A 1 -7.66 -51.41 -43.04
CA MET A 1 -8.15 -51.23 -41.67
C MET A 1 -7.01 -50.94 -40.66
N ARG A 2 -5.99 -51.81 -40.57
CA ARG A 2 -4.90 -51.66 -39.56
C ARG A 2 -4.12 -50.30 -39.67
N LYS A 3 -3.85 -49.83 -40.88
CA LYS A 3 -3.16 -48.55 -41.15
C LYS A 3 -4.02 -47.36 -40.69
N LEU A 4 -5.30 -47.36 -40.98
CA LEU A 4 -6.25 -46.31 -40.60
C LEU A 4 -6.38 -46.17 -39.04
N LEU A 5 -6.31 -47.30 -38.31
CA LEU A 5 -6.32 -47.29 -36.84
C LEU A 5 -5.03 -46.73 -36.26
N ILE A 6 -3.88 -47.04 -36.88
CA ILE A 6 -2.59 -46.52 -36.46
C ILE A 6 -2.53 -45.00 -36.72
N ASP A 7 -2.94 -44.55 -37.88
CA ASP A 7 -2.95 -43.12 -38.23
C ASP A 7 -3.89 -42.34 -37.30
N GLY A 8 -5.09 -42.87 -37.02
CA GLY A 8 -6.02 -42.28 -36.05
C GLY A 8 -5.46 -42.22 -34.62
N PHE A 9 -4.74 -43.23 -34.18
CA PHE A 9 -4.11 -43.27 -32.87
C PHE A 9 -2.94 -42.25 -32.74
N VAL A 10 -2.13 -42.12 -33.78
CA VAL A 10 -1.04 -41.14 -33.82
C VAL A 10 -1.59 -39.72 -33.76
N ILE A 11 -2.66 -39.42 -34.50
CA ILE A 11 -3.32 -38.09 -34.44
C ILE A 11 -3.87 -37.84 -33.05
N PHE A 12 -4.55 -38.80 -32.44
CA PHE A 12 -5.10 -38.68 -31.09
C PHE A 12 -4.02 -38.39 -30.05
N ILE A 13 -2.91 -39.14 -30.07
CA ILE A 13 -1.77 -38.94 -29.16
C ILE A 13 -1.14 -37.55 -29.35
N SER A 14 -1.00 -37.11 -30.61
CA SER A 14 -0.44 -35.79 -30.91
C SER A 14 -1.33 -34.65 -30.38
N ILE A 15 -2.64 -34.73 -30.55
CA ILE A 15 -3.60 -33.78 -30.01
C ILE A 15 -3.56 -33.79 -28.48
N PHE A 16 -3.61 -34.97 -27.87
CA PHE A 16 -3.58 -35.12 -26.41
C PHE A 16 -2.28 -34.58 -25.80
N ALA A 17 -1.12 -34.84 -26.41
CA ALA A 17 0.17 -34.32 -26.00
C ALA A 17 0.20 -32.78 -26.09
N SER A 18 -0.33 -32.21 -27.19
CA SER A 18 -0.40 -30.74 -27.34
C SER A 18 -1.26 -30.10 -26.27
N PHE A 19 -2.46 -30.62 -26.00
CA PHE A 19 -3.31 -30.14 -24.91
C PHE A 19 -2.66 -30.27 -23.54
N SER A 20 -1.94 -31.36 -23.28
CA SER A 20 -1.26 -31.57 -21.99
C SER A 20 -0.13 -30.58 -21.79
N ILE A 21 0.63 -30.27 -22.84
CA ILE A 21 1.70 -29.29 -22.80
C ILE A 21 1.12 -27.87 -22.59
N GLU A 22 0.05 -27.55 -23.31
CA GLU A 22 -0.61 -26.25 -23.23
C GLU A 22 -1.20 -26.01 -21.84
N ASN A 23 -1.94 -26.97 -21.28
CA ASN A 23 -2.46 -26.90 -19.90
C ASN A 23 -1.35 -26.78 -18.84
N PHE A 24 -0.21 -27.47 -19.05
CA PHE A 24 0.91 -27.35 -18.12
C PHE A 24 1.56 -25.96 -18.17
N ARG A 25 1.72 -25.42 -19.38
CA ARG A 25 2.25 -24.08 -19.59
C ARG A 25 1.34 -23.01 -19.00
N GLU A 26 0.04 -23.05 -19.31
CA GLU A 26 -0.97 -22.14 -18.78
C GLU A 26 -0.99 -22.15 -17.24
N SER A 27 -0.98 -23.34 -16.62
CA SER A 27 -0.90 -23.47 -15.14
C SER A 27 0.39 -22.93 -14.53
N THR A 28 1.49 -22.88 -15.30
CA THR A 28 2.77 -22.31 -14.82
C THR A 28 2.72 -20.79 -14.94
N ASP A 29 2.26 -20.26 -16.06
CA ASP A 29 2.12 -18.84 -16.32
C ASP A 29 1.14 -18.18 -15.32
N GLU A 30 0.01 -18.84 -15.03
CA GLU A 30 -0.96 -18.37 -14.01
C GLU A 30 -0.34 -18.29 -12.60
N LYS A 31 0.49 -19.27 -12.23
CA LYS A 31 1.18 -19.25 -10.94
C LYS A 31 2.23 -18.14 -10.85
N GLU A 32 2.94 -17.89 -11.94
CA GLU A 32 3.93 -16.83 -12.01
C GLU A 32 3.26 -15.45 -11.87
N ILE A 33 2.19 -15.22 -12.64
CA ILE A 33 1.39 -13.98 -12.54
C ILE A 33 0.81 -13.79 -11.13
N LEU A 34 0.28 -14.85 -10.52
CA LEU A 34 -0.24 -14.76 -9.15
C LEU A 34 0.88 -14.43 -8.15
N ASN A 35 2.05 -15.05 -8.30
CA ASN A 35 3.19 -14.79 -7.44
C ASN A 35 3.67 -13.33 -7.56
N GLU A 36 3.83 -12.82 -8.77
CA GLU A 36 4.17 -11.41 -9.00
C GLU A 36 3.13 -10.46 -8.40
N THR A 37 1.84 -10.80 -8.55
CA THR A 37 0.75 -10.00 -7.96
C THR A 37 0.83 -9.97 -6.44
N VAL A 38 1.16 -11.10 -5.79
CA VAL A 38 1.32 -11.17 -4.32
C VAL A 38 2.56 -10.40 -3.87
N ILE A 39 3.66 -10.43 -4.64
CA ILE A 39 4.87 -9.64 -4.35
C ILE A 39 4.53 -8.15 -4.40
N THR A 40 3.87 -7.68 -5.47
CA THR A 40 3.48 -6.28 -5.62
C THR A 40 2.52 -5.81 -4.53
N LEU A 41 1.60 -6.68 -4.09
CA LEU A 41 0.78 -6.39 -2.90
C LEU A 41 1.64 -6.27 -1.63
N GLY A 42 2.68 -7.08 -1.51
CA GLY A 42 3.66 -6.96 -0.42
C GLY A 42 4.34 -5.60 -0.41
N ASP A 43 4.74 -5.09 -1.56
CA ASP A 43 5.35 -3.76 -1.69
C ASP A 43 4.37 -2.65 -1.28
N GLU A 44 3.08 -2.73 -1.67
CA GLU A 44 2.03 -1.80 -1.21
C GLU A 44 1.89 -1.84 0.32
N VAL A 45 1.89 -3.03 0.93
CA VAL A 45 1.82 -3.17 2.40
C VAL A 45 3.04 -2.57 3.09
N PHE A 46 4.25 -2.76 2.55
CA PHE A 46 5.46 -2.16 3.11
C PHE A 46 5.44 -0.63 3.00
N SER A 47 5.02 -0.09 1.86
CA SER A 47 4.83 1.36 1.67
C SER A 47 3.84 1.91 2.70
N ASN A 48 2.71 1.24 2.90
CA ASN A 48 1.71 1.61 3.90
C ASN A 48 2.23 1.55 5.34
N ILE A 49 3.12 0.60 5.66
CA ILE A 49 3.75 0.52 6.98
C ILE A 49 4.63 1.75 7.22
N ASP A 50 5.43 2.16 6.25
CA ASP A 50 6.32 3.31 6.39
C ASP A 50 5.51 4.62 6.42
N TYR A 51 4.50 4.76 5.57
CA TYR A 51 3.54 5.86 5.63
C TYR A 51 2.85 5.95 7.01
N THR A 52 2.41 4.82 7.56
CA THR A 52 1.74 4.79 8.88
C THR A 52 2.69 5.19 10.01
N LYS A 53 3.96 4.79 9.97
CA LYS A 53 4.96 5.23 10.96
C LYS A 53 5.17 6.73 10.91
N GLU A 54 5.27 7.27 9.71
CA GLU A 54 5.43 8.71 9.49
C GLU A 54 4.21 9.49 9.99
N HIS A 55 3.01 9.05 9.59
CA HIS A 55 1.75 9.64 10.05
C HIS A 55 1.61 9.60 11.57
N LEU A 56 1.97 8.48 12.20
CA LEU A 56 1.95 8.35 13.67
C LEU A 56 2.91 9.36 14.33
N THR A 57 4.06 9.64 13.73
CA THR A 57 5.00 10.64 14.20
C THR A 57 4.37 12.04 14.13
N GLN A 58 3.72 12.37 13.02
CA GLN A 58 3.00 13.64 12.86
C GLN A 58 1.90 13.80 13.92
N VAL A 59 1.08 12.79 14.13
CA VAL A 59 0.00 12.79 15.14
C VAL A 59 0.56 12.99 16.56
N LYS A 60 1.68 12.35 16.88
CA LYS A 60 2.37 12.56 18.18
C LYS A 60 2.87 13.98 18.32
N ASN A 61 3.40 14.58 17.27
CA ASN A 61 3.90 15.96 17.27
C ASN A 61 2.74 16.96 17.42
N VAL A 62 1.62 16.74 16.72
CA VAL A 62 0.39 17.54 16.93
C VAL A 62 -0.09 17.45 18.37
N LYS A 63 -0.15 16.23 18.92
CA LYS A 63 -0.55 16.02 20.31
C LYS A 63 0.37 16.77 21.26
N TYR A 64 1.68 16.66 21.07
CA TYR A 64 2.66 17.35 21.91
C TYR A 64 2.47 18.86 21.88
N LEU A 65 2.32 19.47 20.69
CA LEU A 65 2.04 20.89 20.56
C LEU A 65 0.74 21.28 21.28
N THR A 66 -0.31 20.50 21.10
CA THR A 66 -1.61 20.75 21.73
C THR A 66 -1.52 20.69 23.25
N ASP A 67 -0.82 19.68 23.79
CA ASP A 67 -0.59 19.56 25.25
C ASP A 67 0.18 20.78 25.80
N GLN A 68 1.18 21.28 25.07
CA GLN A 68 1.92 22.50 25.48
C GLN A 68 1.03 23.74 25.48
N ILE A 69 0.17 23.90 24.46
CA ILE A 69 -0.78 25.02 24.39
C ILE A 69 -1.77 24.95 25.55
N ILE A 70 -2.34 23.80 25.85
CA ILE A 70 -3.32 23.63 26.94
C ILE A 70 -2.66 23.90 28.29
N ASN A 71 -1.49 23.31 28.55
CA ASN A 71 -0.83 23.41 29.83
C ASN A 71 -0.23 24.84 30.13
N ARG A 72 0.05 25.58 29.04
CA ARG A 72 0.68 26.92 29.13
C ARG A 72 -0.23 28.03 28.58
N TYR A 73 -1.54 27.81 28.53
CA TYR A 73 -2.52 28.66 27.85
C TYR A 73 -2.36 30.17 28.18
N ASN A 74 -2.04 30.53 29.44
CA ASN A 74 -1.90 31.92 29.85
C ASN A 74 -0.48 32.50 29.64
N THR A 75 0.49 31.67 29.21
CA THR A 75 1.90 32.07 29.17
C THR A 75 2.59 31.72 27.86
N ILE A 76 2.01 30.84 27.06
CA ILE A 76 2.58 30.43 25.77
C ILE A 76 2.50 31.59 24.78
N THR A 77 3.57 31.84 24.07
CA THR A 77 3.64 32.84 23.00
C THR A 77 3.57 32.18 21.61
N PHE A 78 3.29 32.97 20.60
CA PHE A 78 3.39 32.47 19.19
C PHE A 78 4.81 32.00 18.88
N GLN A 79 5.84 32.67 19.40
CA GLN A 79 7.22 32.23 19.20
C GLN A 79 7.45 30.82 19.80
N ASP A 80 6.93 30.56 21.03
CA ASP A 80 7.00 29.22 21.62
C ASP A 80 6.34 28.16 20.74
N ILE A 81 5.19 28.46 20.15
CA ILE A 81 4.47 27.55 19.23
C ILE A 81 5.31 27.26 17.99
N TYR A 82 5.92 28.28 17.40
CA TYR A 82 6.85 28.10 16.29
C TYR A 82 8.04 27.23 16.64
N ASP A 83 8.67 27.48 17.78
CA ASP A 83 9.84 26.75 18.22
C ASP A 83 9.49 25.28 18.49
N ILE A 84 8.33 25.02 19.11
CA ILE A 84 7.83 23.67 19.35
C ILE A 84 7.58 22.95 18.03
N HIS A 85 6.88 23.60 17.07
CA HIS A 85 6.62 22.98 15.78
C HIS A 85 7.89 22.76 14.95
N SER A 86 8.84 23.70 14.98
CA SER A 86 10.11 23.54 14.26
C SER A 86 10.93 22.35 14.74
N ASN A 87 10.83 22.03 16.03
CA ASN A 87 11.50 20.88 16.63
C ASN A 87 10.69 19.57 16.53
N ASN A 88 9.36 19.69 16.39
CA ASN A 88 8.43 18.55 16.28
C ASN A 88 7.46 18.80 15.11
N PRO A 89 7.96 18.82 13.87
CA PRO A 89 7.14 19.18 12.71
C PRO A 89 6.10 18.10 12.42
N PHE A 90 4.92 18.52 11.94
CA PHE A 90 3.84 17.63 11.50
C PHE A 90 3.22 18.03 10.17
N LEU A 91 3.43 19.28 9.71
CA LEU A 91 3.05 19.67 8.37
C LEU A 91 4.19 19.37 7.41
N HIS A 92 3.85 18.83 6.27
CA HIS A 92 4.80 18.47 5.21
C HIS A 92 4.28 18.85 3.83
N SER A 93 5.18 18.94 2.89
CA SER A 93 4.91 18.94 1.45
C SER A 93 5.53 17.70 0.82
N ILE A 94 4.97 17.27 -0.29
CA ILE A 94 5.58 16.21 -1.11
C ILE A 94 6.42 16.90 -2.17
N THR A 95 7.69 16.55 -2.25
CA THR A 95 8.60 17.05 -3.30
C THR A 95 8.26 16.48 -4.66
N THR A 96 8.86 17.05 -5.71
CA THR A 96 8.68 16.56 -7.10
C THR A 96 9.12 15.10 -7.27
N ASP A 97 10.06 14.65 -6.45
CA ASP A 97 10.60 13.28 -6.45
C ASP A 97 9.82 12.33 -5.52
N GLY A 98 8.76 12.85 -4.87
CA GLY A 98 7.89 12.06 -4.00
C GLY A 98 8.34 11.98 -2.54
N ASP A 99 9.43 12.64 -2.17
CA ASP A 99 9.93 12.67 -0.81
C ASP A 99 9.09 13.59 0.09
N ILE A 100 9.01 13.26 1.38
CA ILE A 100 8.34 14.08 2.39
C ILE A 100 9.32 15.13 2.91
N GLU A 101 8.97 16.41 2.73
CA GLU A 101 9.73 17.53 3.28
C GLU A 101 8.89 18.28 4.33
N TYR A 102 9.40 18.33 5.58
CA TYR A 102 8.70 19.02 6.66
C TYR A 102 8.84 20.53 6.58
N ILE A 103 7.70 21.22 6.70
CA ILE A 103 7.65 22.67 6.79
C ILE A 103 8.06 23.07 8.21
N LYS A 104 9.23 23.70 8.33
CA LYS A 104 9.80 24.12 9.61
C LYS A 104 9.74 25.63 9.86
N LYS A 105 9.44 26.40 8.81
CA LYS A 105 9.35 27.87 8.88
C LYS A 105 8.05 28.30 8.25
N TYR A 106 7.31 29.15 8.95
CA TYR A 106 6.05 29.72 8.50
C TYR A 106 6.18 31.23 8.40
N GLY A 107 5.53 31.82 7.41
CA GLY A 107 5.23 33.24 7.38
C GLY A 107 4.11 33.58 8.37
N GLU A 108 3.93 34.85 8.69
CA GLU A 108 2.88 35.29 9.62
C GLU A 108 1.47 34.83 9.21
N SER A 109 1.21 34.75 7.90
CA SER A 109 -0.06 34.27 7.35
C SER A 109 -0.27 32.75 7.47
N GLU A 110 0.78 31.99 7.67
CA GLU A 110 0.73 30.52 7.67
C GLU A 110 0.56 29.95 9.09
N THR A 111 0.67 30.77 10.13
CA THR A 111 0.51 30.38 11.53
C THR A 111 -0.86 29.73 11.78
N LEU A 112 -1.91 30.25 11.14
CA LEU A 112 -3.26 29.73 11.27
C LEU A 112 -3.41 28.32 10.67
N ILE A 113 -2.60 27.96 9.69
CA ILE A 113 -2.63 26.62 9.03
C ILE A 113 -2.28 25.54 10.05
N MET A 114 -1.38 25.80 11.00
CA MET A 114 -1.01 24.84 12.05
C MET A 114 -2.19 24.41 12.91
N PHE A 115 -3.17 25.27 13.12
CA PHE A 115 -4.37 24.99 13.92
C PHE A 115 -5.51 24.37 13.10
N THR A 116 -5.45 24.50 11.80
CA THR A 116 -6.47 23.98 10.86
C THR A 116 -5.98 22.78 10.04
N ALA A 117 -4.72 22.36 10.23
CA ALA A 117 -4.15 21.24 9.53
C ALA A 117 -4.91 19.94 9.87
N TRP A 118 -5.40 19.28 8.84
CA TRP A 118 -6.06 18.00 8.94
C TRP A 118 -5.10 16.90 8.50
N LEU A 119 -4.79 16.00 9.41
CA LEU A 119 -3.95 14.84 9.13
C LEU A 119 -4.85 13.62 8.92
N ALA A 120 -5.23 13.40 7.66
CA ALA A 120 -5.96 12.18 7.29
C ALA A 120 -4.96 11.02 7.13
N TRP A 121 -5.32 9.85 7.63
CA TRP A 121 -4.59 8.63 7.33
C TRP A 121 -5.26 7.95 6.14
N GLU A 122 -4.60 7.96 5.00
CA GLU A 122 -5.09 7.45 3.72
C GLU A 122 -4.06 6.51 3.10
N PRO A 123 -3.98 5.25 3.57
CA PRO A 123 -3.06 4.27 3.00
C PRO A 123 -3.43 3.90 1.57
N GLU A 124 -2.45 3.59 0.76
CA GLU A 124 -2.65 3.07 -0.58
C GLU A 124 -3.37 1.71 -0.52
N ASN A 125 -4.31 1.49 -1.46
CA ASN A 125 -5.04 0.23 -1.57
C ASN A 125 -5.31 -0.17 -3.03
N VAL A 126 -4.57 0.40 -3.96
CA VAL A 126 -4.80 0.22 -5.40
C VAL A 126 -4.61 -1.24 -5.83
N PHE A 127 -3.54 -1.89 -5.35
CA PHE A 127 -3.26 -3.28 -5.67
C PHE A 127 -4.24 -4.24 -5.00
N PHE A 128 -4.56 -4.01 -3.73
CA PHE A 128 -5.58 -4.79 -3.03
C PHE A 128 -6.92 -4.73 -3.76
N GLN A 129 -7.39 -3.53 -4.14
CA GLN A 129 -8.63 -3.35 -4.89
C GLN A 129 -8.58 -4.05 -6.25
N SER A 130 -7.45 -3.96 -6.96
CA SER A 130 -7.24 -4.66 -8.22
C SER A 130 -7.38 -6.18 -8.06
N MET A 131 -6.77 -6.78 -7.04
CA MET A 131 -6.89 -8.20 -6.74
C MET A 131 -8.32 -8.61 -6.36
N LEU A 132 -9.00 -7.75 -5.60
CA LEU A 132 -10.39 -7.99 -5.19
C LEU A 132 -11.33 -8.01 -6.40
N TYR A 133 -11.26 -6.98 -7.24
CA TYR A 133 -12.15 -6.86 -8.42
C TYR A 133 -11.83 -7.84 -9.54
N SER A 134 -10.57 -8.24 -9.71
CA SER A 134 -10.18 -9.26 -10.68
C SER A 134 -10.46 -10.69 -10.23
N GLY A 135 -10.81 -10.90 -8.96
CA GLY A 135 -10.98 -12.23 -8.37
C GLY A 135 -9.67 -12.94 -8.01
N LYS A 136 -8.51 -12.35 -8.29
CA LYS A 136 -7.19 -12.94 -8.00
C LYS A 136 -6.97 -13.23 -6.53
N LEU A 137 -7.61 -12.46 -5.64
CA LEU A 137 -7.56 -12.72 -4.21
C LEU A 137 -8.11 -14.12 -3.87
N LEU A 138 -9.12 -14.62 -4.61
CA LEU A 138 -9.71 -15.94 -4.42
C LEU A 138 -8.81 -17.07 -4.91
N GLU A 139 -7.88 -16.80 -5.82
CA GLU A 139 -6.93 -17.76 -6.36
C GLU A 139 -5.83 -18.12 -5.34
N ILE A 140 -5.63 -17.28 -4.31
CA ILE A 140 -4.71 -17.58 -3.20
C ILE A 140 -5.24 -18.80 -2.42
N LYS A 141 -4.61 -19.96 -2.64
CA LYS A 141 -5.03 -21.24 -2.02
C LYS A 141 -4.82 -21.25 -0.50
N ASN A 142 -3.84 -20.51 0.01
CA ASN A 142 -3.60 -20.36 1.43
C ASN A 142 -4.68 -19.45 2.07
N LYS A 143 -5.71 -20.09 2.63
CA LYS A 143 -6.83 -19.39 3.27
C LYS A 143 -6.42 -18.49 4.44
N LYS A 144 -5.33 -18.83 5.15
CA LYS A 144 -4.82 -18.01 6.25
C LYS A 144 -4.24 -16.70 5.69
N LEU A 145 -3.34 -16.81 4.71
CA LEU A 145 -2.76 -15.65 4.05
C LEU A 145 -3.82 -14.74 3.44
N ARG A 146 -4.82 -15.30 2.75
CA ARG A 146 -5.91 -14.51 2.18
C ARG A 146 -6.67 -13.71 3.24
N ARG A 147 -7.01 -14.31 4.38
CA ARG A 147 -7.69 -13.63 5.48
C ARG A 147 -6.81 -12.56 6.15
N GLU A 148 -5.52 -12.81 6.26
CA GLU A 148 -4.57 -11.83 6.78
C GLU A 148 -4.49 -10.61 5.86
N ILE A 149 -4.43 -10.81 4.53
CA ILE A 149 -4.49 -9.73 3.54
C ILE A 149 -5.81 -8.95 3.67
N GLU A 150 -6.96 -9.62 3.68
CA GLU A 150 -8.26 -8.98 3.85
C GLU A 150 -8.31 -8.13 5.12
N SER A 151 -7.75 -8.61 6.24
CA SER A 151 -7.78 -7.91 7.53
C SER A 151 -6.91 -6.66 7.61
N ILE A 152 -5.98 -6.45 6.68
CA ILE A 152 -5.17 -5.23 6.61
C ILE A 152 -6.00 -4.07 6.04
N TYR A 153 -6.94 -4.37 5.13
CA TYR A 153 -7.65 -3.36 4.34
C TYR A 153 -9.13 -3.20 4.73
N THR A 154 -9.61 -3.93 5.73
CA THR A 154 -10.99 -3.87 6.26
C THR A 154 -11.03 -3.49 7.72
#